data_18e5ae6a34cd34ea46d4949c8e4adb93
#
_entry.id   18e5ae6a34cd34ea46d4949c8e4adb93
#
_cell.length_a   1.000
_cell.length_b   1.000
_cell.length_c   1.000
_cell.angle_alpha   90.00
_cell.angle_beta   90.00
_cell.angle_gamma   90.00
#
_symmetry.space_group_name_H-M   'P 1'
#
loop_
_entity.id
_entity.type
_entity.pdbx_description
1 polymer ?
#
loop_
_entity_poly.entity_id
_entity_poly.type
_entity_poly.pdbx_seq_one_letter_code
_entity_poly.pdbx_strand_id
1 'polypeptide(L)'
;IALVALFRPGPLQSGMVENFIDRKHGREQLAYPDAQYQHEWLKPILEPTYGVILYQEQVMQIAQVLAGYTLGGADLLRRAMGKKKPEEMAKQRSVFEEGAAAQGIDPTLAIKIFDLVEKFAGYGFNKSHSAAYALVSYQTAWLKTHHPAEFMAAVMSSEIDNTDKLLTFRDEARRMGLTVQAPSIQSGQYAFSVDDEGQIRYGLGAIKGLGEGPISSLLAARSDGPFTSLFDLCARTDPRKVNRRALEALIKSGALDELGVERWVLLAALDDAIKGAEQVASNTAAGIDDLFGEVMATSDDAEDPYHEHRGARAWSLTELLNAEKESLGSFLSGHPMEAYEAEVRKFAPRRIRELQANNQAVVAGLILDIRTIKTQRGPMAVLTLDDGSGQIEATVY
;
A
#
# COMPACT_ATOMS: atom_id res chain seq x y z
N ILE A 1 9.84 9.22 -17.30
CA ILE A 1 9.19 8.69 -18.53
C ILE A 1 9.81 7.33 -18.90
N ALA A 2 11.13 7.24 -19.05
CA ALA A 2 11.80 5.99 -19.47
C ALA A 2 11.60 4.84 -18.46
N LEU A 3 11.60 5.11 -17.15
CA LEU A 3 11.44 4.10 -16.10
C LEU A 3 10.20 3.23 -16.31
N VAL A 4 9.06 3.84 -16.66
CA VAL A 4 7.79 3.13 -16.90
C VAL A 4 7.91 2.12 -18.06
N ALA A 5 8.70 2.45 -19.06
CA ALA A 5 8.94 1.58 -20.21
C ALA A 5 10.02 0.51 -19.96
N LEU A 6 11.01 0.82 -19.11
CA LEU A 6 12.17 -0.03 -18.82
C LEU A 6 11.89 -1.08 -17.73
N PHE A 7 11.15 -0.71 -16.68
CA PHE A 7 10.92 -1.59 -15.53
C PHE A 7 9.83 -2.63 -15.81
N ARG A 8 10.12 -3.54 -16.74
CA ARG A 8 9.25 -4.64 -17.18
C ARG A 8 10.08 -5.89 -17.46
N PRO A 9 9.50 -7.10 -17.36
CA PRO A 9 10.26 -8.36 -17.51
C PRO A 9 11.11 -8.44 -18.77
N GLY A 10 10.58 -8.03 -19.92
CA GLY A 10 11.31 -8.07 -21.20
C GLY A 10 12.55 -7.18 -21.23
N PRO A 11 12.44 -5.87 -21.03
CA PRO A 11 13.61 -4.98 -20.95
C PRO A 11 14.61 -5.38 -19.87
N LEU A 12 14.15 -5.82 -18.69
CA LEU A 12 15.03 -6.29 -17.60
C LEU A 12 15.86 -7.52 -18.00
N GLN A 13 15.28 -8.45 -18.78
CA GLN A 13 15.97 -9.66 -19.21
C GLN A 13 16.85 -9.47 -20.45
N SER A 14 16.73 -8.36 -21.18
CA SER A 14 17.40 -8.11 -22.45
C SER A 14 18.73 -7.37 -22.33
N GLY A 15 19.14 -6.93 -21.13
CA GLY A 15 20.30 -6.05 -20.91
C GLY A 15 20.07 -4.58 -21.29
N MET A 16 18.85 -4.23 -21.73
CA MET A 16 18.50 -2.87 -22.17
C MET A 16 18.55 -1.86 -21.02
N VAL A 17 18.21 -2.30 -19.82
CA VAL A 17 18.19 -1.45 -18.62
C VAL A 17 19.60 -1.03 -18.23
N GLU A 18 20.53 -1.98 -18.23
CA GLU A 18 21.93 -1.76 -17.92
C GLU A 18 22.56 -0.79 -18.95
N ASN A 19 22.39 -1.04 -20.26
CA ASN A 19 22.87 -0.13 -21.30
C ASN A 19 22.30 1.29 -21.13
N PHE A 20 20.99 1.42 -20.85
CA PHE A 20 20.37 2.73 -20.62
C PHE A 20 21.00 3.46 -19.43
N ILE A 21 21.19 2.76 -18.30
CA ILE A 21 21.79 3.33 -17.08
C ILE A 21 23.25 3.72 -17.32
N ASP A 22 24.04 2.83 -17.93
CA ASP A 22 25.47 3.03 -18.13
C ASP A 22 25.75 4.17 -19.10
N ARG A 23 25.00 4.25 -20.20
CA ARG A 23 25.09 5.36 -21.16
C ARG A 23 24.63 6.68 -20.55
N LYS A 24 23.54 6.66 -19.76
CA LYS A 24 23.05 7.84 -19.04
C LYS A 24 24.11 8.43 -18.09
N HIS A 25 24.87 7.57 -17.42
CA HIS A 25 25.90 7.96 -16.45
C HIS A 25 27.32 8.03 -17.04
N GLY A 26 27.48 7.90 -18.36
CA GLY A 26 28.74 8.01 -19.04
C GLY A 26 29.72 6.85 -18.81
N ARG A 27 29.21 5.70 -18.31
CA ARG A 27 30.00 4.48 -18.13
C ARG A 27 30.14 3.65 -19.41
N GLU A 28 29.23 3.84 -20.37
CA GLU A 28 29.25 3.26 -21.71
C GLU A 28 29.18 4.38 -22.73
N GLN A 29 29.88 4.23 -23.86
CA GLN A 29 29.87 5.20 -24.98
C GLN A 29 28.49 5.20 -25.66
N LEU A 30 27.97 6.39 -25.96
CA LEU A 30 26.71 6.54 -26.69
C LEU A 30 26.86 6.00 -28.13
N ALA A 31 25.89 5.19 -28.54
CA ALA A 31 25.75 4.66 -29.87
C ALA A 31 24.28 4.67 -30.30
N TYR A 32 24.02 4.78 -31.62
CA TYR A 32 22.70 4.98 -32.18
C TYR A 32 22.34 3.97 -33.29
N PRO A 33 21.81 2.77 -32.98
CA PRO A 33 21.52 2.23 -31.65
C PRO A 33 22.64 1.40 -31.01
N ASP A 34 23.59 0.90 -31.80
CA ASP A 34 24.65 -0.04 -31.41
C ASP A 34 26.02 0.46 -31.87
N ALA A 35 27.09 0.12 -31.16
CA ALA A 35 28.45 0.59 -31.48
C ALA A 35 28.94 0.15 -32.85
N GLN A 36 28.52 -1.02 -33.35
CA GLN A 36 28.90 -1.59 -34.62
C GLN A 36 27.94 -1.21 -35.75
N TYR A 37 26.66 -1.03 -35.43
CA TYR A 37 25.57 -0.83 -36.39
C TYR A 37 24.83 0.46 -36.08
N GLN A 38 25.43 1.61 -36.39
CA GLN A 38 24.88 2.93 -36.15
C GLN A 38 24.77 3.77 -37.40
N HIS A 39 23.82 4.70 -37.40
CA HIS A 39 23.62 5.65 -38.46
C HIS A 39 23.32 7.04 -37.87
N GLU A 40 23.93 8.10 -38.42
CA GLU A 40 23.79 9.47 -37.92
C GLU A 40 22.35 9.97 -37.89
N TRP A 41 21.51 9.53 -38.84
CA TRP A 41 20.10 9.90 -38.91
C TRP A 41 19.29 9.36 -37.74
N LEU A 42 19.80 8.37 -37.02
CA LEU A 42 19.15 7.80 -35.82
C LEU A 42 19.44 8.59 -34.56
N LYS A 43 20.48 9.44 -34.56
CA LYS A 43 20.82 10.23 -33.38
C LYS A 43 19.68 11.08 -32.88
N PRO A 44 18.96 11.89 -33.67
CA PRO A 44 17.83 12.70 -33.15
C PRO A 44 16.69 11.88 -32.57
N ILE A 45 16.51 10.63 -33.08
CA ILE A 45 15.44 9.72 -32.62
C ILE A 45 15.79 9.07 -31.28
N LEU A 46 17.04 8.65 -31.11
CA LEU A 46 17.50 7.80 -30.01
C LEU A 46 18.28 8.56 -28.94
N GLU A 47 18.72 9.79 -29.17
CA GLU A 47 19.42 10.60 -28.17
C GLU A 47 18.64 10.80 -26.88
N PRO A 48 17.29 11.04 -26.90
CA PRO A 48 16.49 11.16 -25.69
C PRO A 48 16.41 9.88 -24.84
N THR A 49 16.80 8.74 -25.40
CA THR A 49 16.83 7.43 -24.73
C THR A 49 18.24 6.83 -24.70
N TYR A 50 19.27 7.68 -24.79
CA TYR A 50 20.69 7.28 -24.73
C TYR A 50 21.05 6.17 -25.73
N GLY A 51 20.48 6.24 -26.94
CA GLY A 51 20.69 5.26 -28.00
C GLY A 51 19.86 3.99 -27.92
N VAL A 52 19.06 3.81 -26.86
CA VAL A 52 18.22 2.62 -26.69
C VAL A 52 16.90 2.77 -27.46
N ILE A 53 16.53 1.77 -28.27
CA ILE A 53 15.21 1.68 -28.89
C ILE A 53 14.21 1.25 -27.83
N LEU A 54 13.44 2.19 -27.27
CA LEU A 54 12.58 1.98 -26.13
C LEU A 54 11.09 2.10 -26.46
N TYR A 55 10.73 3.07 -27.32
CA TYR A 55 9.36 3.41 -27.64
C TYR A 55 8.93 2.90 -29.01
N GLN A 56 7.65 2.53 -29.14
CA GLN A 56 7.03 2.16 -30.41
C GLN A 56 7.15 3.29 -31.45
N GLU A 57 7.03 4.53 -31.01
CA GLU A 57 7.17 5.71 -31.84
C GLU A 57 8.60 5.84 -32.43
N GLN A 58 9.62 5.44 -31.67
CA GLN A 58 11.01 5.39 -32.22
C GLN A 58 11.15 4.35 -33.32
N VAL A 59 10.53 3.19 -33.18
CA VAL A 59 10.51 2.16 -34.23
C VAL A 59 9.87 2.71 -35.50
N MET A 60 8.74 3.41 -35.38
CA MET A 60 8.06 4.04 -36.51
C MET A 60 8.96 5.12 -37.17
N GLN A 61 9.61 5.97 -36.40
CA GLN A 61 10.49 7.02 -36.87
C GLN A 61 11.74 6.45 -37.56
N ILE A 62 12.33 5.38 -37.03
CA ILE A 62 13.47 4.68 -37.66
C ILE A 62 13.06 4.17 -39.05
N ALA A 63 11.90 3.53 -39.17
CA ALA A 63 11.40 3.05 -40.46
C ALA A 63 11.16 4.20 -41.48
N GLN A 64 10.59 5.31 -40.99
CA GLN A 64 10.38 6.49 -41.85
C GLN A 64 11.70 7.12 -42.34
N VAL A 65 12.64 7.31 -41.42
CA VAL A 65 13.89 8.02 -41.72
C VAL A 65 14.85 7.16 -42.54
N LEU A 66 15.02 5.88 -42.19
CA LEU A 66 15.98 5.01 -42.87
C LEU A 66 15.41 4.34 -44.13
N ALA A 67 14.13 3.99 -44.13
CA ALA A 67 13.53 3.20 -45.20
C ALA A 67 12.37 3.90 -45.95
N GLY A 68 12.15 5.20 -45.67
CA GLY A 68 11.18 6.01 -46.41
C GLY A 68 9.72 5.61 -46.18
N TYR A 69 9.40 4.93 -45.08
CA TYR A 69 8.02 4.56 -44.77
C TYR A 69 7.11 5.77 -44.64
N THR A 70 5.90 5.65 -45.16
CA THR A 70 4.83 6.57 -44.78
C THR A 70 4.44 6.34 -43.32
N LEU A 71 3.76 7.30 -42.70
CA LEU A 71 3.26 7.14 -41.35
C LEU A 71 2.36 5.90 -41.19
N GLY A 72 1.48 5.66 -42.19
CA GLY A 72 0.60 4.47 -42.20
C GLY A 72 1.40 3.17 -42.38
N GLY A 73 2.42 3.16 -43.23
CA GLY A 73 3.33 2.02 -43.37
C GLY A 73 4.10 1.70 -42.09
N ALA A 74 4.63 2.74 -41.44
CA ALA A 74 5.32 2.58 -40.15
C ALA A 74 4.38 2.04 -39.04
N ASP A 75 3.09 2.43 -39.04
CA ASP A 75 2.11 1.87 -38.09
C ASP A 75 1.79 0.40 -38.41
N LEU A 76 1.76 0.01 -39.69
CA LEU A 76 1.63 -1.40 -40.07
C LEU A 76 2.84 -2.22 -39.58
N LEU A 77 4.05 -1.73 -39.72
CA LEU A 77 5.26 -2.36 -39.17
C LEU A 77 5.15 -2.53 -37.65
N ARG A 78 4.79 -1.47 -36.94
CA ARG A 78 4.58 -1.51 -35.48
C ARG A 78 3.57 -2.57 -35.07
N ARG A 79 2.45 -2.68 -35.82
CA ARG A 79 1.38 -3.69 -35.54
C ARG A 79 1.86 -5.11 -35.85
N ALA A 80 2.63 -5.31 -36.93
CA ALA A 80 3.21 -6.61 -37.28
C ALA A 80 4.14 -7.11 -36.17
N MET A 81 4.99 -6.25 -35.67
CA MET A 81 5.90 -6.52 -34.55
C MET A 81 5.14 -6.89 -33.27
N GLY A 82 4.07 -6.16 -32.93
CA GLY A 82 3.24 -6.44 -31.75
C GLY A 82 2.53 -7.80 -31.81
N LYS A 83 2.12 -8.23 -33.00
CA LYS A 83 1.43 -9.52 -33.24
C LYS A 83 2.37 -10.72 -33.34
N LYS A 84 3.68 -10.48 -33.52
CA LYS A 84 4.74 -11.51 -33.66
C LYS A 84 4.43 -12.55 -34.73
N LYS A 85 3.83 -12.14 -35.87
CA LYS A 85 3.54 -13.04 -37.00
C LYS A 85 4.72 -13.09 -37.97
N PRO A 86 5.40 -14.25 -38.12
CA PRO A 86 6.62 -14.34 -38.91
C PRO A 86 6.45 -13.92 -40.38
N GLU A 87 5.32 -14.27 -40.99
CA GLU A 87 5.06 -13.93 -42.40
C GLU A 87 4.89 -12.42 -42.62
N GLU A 88 4.20 -11.73 -41.69
CA GLU A 88 4.05 -10.27 -41.75
C GLU A 88 5.40 -9.57 -41.52
N MET A 89 6.22 -10.11 -40.60
CA MET A 89 7.56 -9.60 -40.29
C MET A 89 8.49 -9.76 -41.49
N ALA A 90 8.48 -10.91 -42.17
CA ALA A 90 9.28 -11.14 -43.36
C ALA A 90 8.96 -10.13 -44.49
N LYS A 91 7.66 -9.85 -44.72
CA LYS A 91 7.22 -8.81 -45.65
C LYS A 91 7.74 -7.41 -45.26
N GLN A 92 7.64 -7.07 -43.98
CA GLN A 92 8.13 -5.78 -43.50
C GLN A 92 9.64 -5.65 -43.61
N ARG A 93 10.39 -6.74 -43.45
CA ARG A 93 11.84 -6.79 -43.65
C ARG A 93 12.20 -6.43 -45.09
N SER A 94 11.57 -7.07 -46.09
CA SER A 94 11.83 -6.77 -47.50
C SER A 94 11.53 -5.31 -47.84
N VAL A 95 10.40 -4.78 -47.38
CA VAL A 95 10.03 -3.37 -47.58
C VAL A 95 11.04 -2.41 -46.95
N PHE A 96 11.54 -2.76 -45.76
CA PHE A 96 12.53 -1.95 -45.05
C PHE A 96 13.88 -1.95 -45.78
N GLU A 97 14.35 -3.14 -46.24
CA GLU A 97 15.62 -3.30 -46.97
C GLU A 97 15.58 -2.56 -48.31
N GLU A 98 14.49 -2.73 -49.10
CA GLU A 98 14.29 -2.02 -50.36
C GLU A 98 14.23 -0.50 -50.17
N GLY A 99 13.48 -0.04 -49.16
CA GLY A 99 13.37 1.37 -48.82
C GLY A 99 14.71 1.99 -48.38
N ALA A 100 15.47 1.29 -47.55
CA ALA A 100 16.78 1.72 -47.09
C ALA A 100 17.81 1.79 -48.25
N ALA A 101 17.79 0.80 -49.16
CA ALA A 101 18.62 0.82 -50.36
C ALA A 101 18.28 2.00 -51.27
N ALA A 102 17.00 2.35 -51.43
CA ALA A 102 16.56 3.53 -52.18
C ALA A 102 17.04 4.86 -51.54
N GLN A 103 17.29 4.88 -50.24
CA GLN A 103 17.86 6.01 -49.50
C GLN A 103 19.39 6.02 -49.50
N GLY A 104 20.05 5.06 -50.18
CA GLY A 104 21.51 4.95 -50.28
C GLY A 104 22.19 4.36 -49.04
N ILE A 105 21.44 3.68 -48.16
CA ILE A 105 21.98 3.03 -46.96
C ILE A 105 22.56 1.67 -47.34
N ASP A 106 23.72 1.34 -46.77
CA ASP A 106 24.37 0.05 -46.97
C ASP A 106 23.40 -1.12 -46.57
N PRO A 107 23.20 -2.11 -47.47
CA PRO A 107 22.27 -3.20 -47.21
C PRO A 107 22.60 -4.01 -45.96
N THR A 108 23.89 -4.21 -45.65
CA THR A 108 24.32 -4.95 -44.47
C THR A 108 23.94 -4.19 -43.22
N LEU A 109 24.13 -2.88 -43.21
CA LEU A 109 23.74 -2.00 -42.10
C LEU A 109 22.20 -1.97 -41.92
N ALA A 110 21.45 -1.87 -43.03
CA ALA A 110 20.00 -1.86 -43.02
C ALA A 110 19.42 -3.15 -42.39
N ILE A 111 19.93 -4.33 -42.79
CA ILE A 111 19.56 -5.63 -42.24
C ILE A 111 19.84 -5.66 -40.74
N LYS A 112 20.99 -5.24 -40.27
CA LYS A 112 21.38 -5.25 -38.86
C LYS A 112 20.56 -4.28 -38.03
N ILE A 113 20.26 -3.10 -38.53
CA ILE A 113 19.37 -2.15 -37.86
C ILE A 113 17.95 -2.74 -37.77
N PHE A 114 17.45 -3.38 -38.83
CA PHE A 114 16.15 -4.04 -38.78
C PHE A 114 16.13 -5.18 -37.76
N ASP A 115 17.19 -6.01 -37.67
CA ASP A 115 17.31 -7.07 -36.65
C ASP A 115 17.24 -6.48 -35.23
N LEU A 116 17.90 -5.35 -34.99
CA LEU A 116 17.80 -4.66 -33.68
C LEU A 116 16.40 -4.13 -33.43
N VAL A 117 15.80 -3.50 -34.44
CA VAL A 117 14.40 -3.01 -34.35
C VAL A 117 13.44 -4.16 -34.09
N GLU A 118 13.57 -5.29 -34.78
CA GLU A 118 12.74 -6.49 -34.58
C GLU A 118 12.92 -7.07 -33.17
N LYS A 119 14.15 -7.18 -32.69
CA LYS A 119 14.46 -7.64 -31.34
C LYS A 119 13.81 -6.77 -30.27
N PHE A 120 13.90 -5.44 -30.41
CA PHE A 120 13.39 -4.48 -29.43
C PHE A 120 11.90 -4.16 -29.60
N ALA A 121 11.35 -4.30 -30.79
CA ALA A 121 9.95 -4.00 -31.05
C ALA A 121 8.97 -4.92 -30.31
N GLY A 122 9.38 -6.16 -29.99
CA GLY A 122 8.64 -7.06 -29.11
C GLY A 122 8.44 -6.51 -27.69
N TYR A 123 9.25 -5.52 -27.29
CA TYR A 123 9.22 -4.86 -25.98
C TYR A 123 8.88 -3.37 -26.07
N GLY A 124 8.70 -2.83 -27.29
CA GLY A 124 8.40 -1.41 -27.53
C GLY A 124 7.19 -0.94 -26.73
N PHE A 125 7.34 0.19 -26.05
CA PHE A 125 6.32 0.76 -25.17
C PHE A 125 5.73 2.02 -25.78
N ASN A 126 4.44 2.29 -25.53
CA ASN A 126 3.81 3.53 -25.99
C ASN A 126 4.36 4.73 -25.19
N LYS A 127 4.94 5.71 -25.87
CA LYS A 127 5.54 6.89 -25.25
C LYS A 127 4.51 7.77 -24.57
N SER A 128 3.33 7.91 -25.15
CA SER A 128 2.24 8.70 -24.57
C SER A 128 1.76 8.12 -23.24
N HIS A 129 1.66 6.79 -23.16
CA HIS A 129 1.36 6.11 -21.89
C HIS A 129 2.45 6.37 -20.84
N SER A 130 3.74 6.23 -21.24
CA SER A 130 4.85 6.57 -20.34
C SER A 130 4.80 8.00 -19.84
N ALA A 131 4.45 8.95 -20.70
CA ALA A 131 4.35 10.37 -20.33
C ALA A 131 3.23 10.62 -19.34
N ALA A 132 2.05 10.01 -19.56
CA ALA A 132 0.92 10.13 -18.64
C ALA A 132 1.26 9.57 -17.24
N TYR A 133 1.84 8.36 -17.18
CA TYR A 133 2.26 7.78 -15.89
C TYR A 133 3.41 8.53 -15.23
N ALA A 134 4.31 9.13 -16.00
CA ALA A 134 5.37 9.98 -15.45
C ALA A 134 4.79 11.23 -14.78
N LEU A 135 3.71 11.81 -15.35
CA LEU A 135 3.01 12.93 -14.74
C LEU A 135 2.36 12.51 -13.41
N VAL A 136 1.66 11.38 -13.37
CA VAL A 136 1.07 10.84 -12.13
C VAL A 136 2.16 10.58 -11.10
N SER A 137 3.28 9.97 -11.50
CA SER A 137 4.42 9.71 -10.59
C SER A 137 5.00 11.02 -10.03
N TYR A 138 5.10 12.05 -10.85
CA TYR A 138 5.53 13.38 -10.40
C TYR A 138 4.54 13.99 -9.41
N GLN A 139 3.23 13.96 -9.73
CA GLN A 139 2.18 14.49 -8.87
C GLN A 139 2.15 13.78 -7.51
N THR A 140 2.23 12.44 -7.49
CA THR A 140 2.26 11.68 -6.23
C THR A 140 3.50 11.96 -5.41
N ALA A 141 4.68 12.10 -6.04
CA ALA A 141 5.91 12.48 -5.36
C ALA A 141 5.82 13.91 -4.78
N TRP A 142 5.23 14.83 -5.53
CA TRP A 142 5.01 16.21 -5.09
C TRP A 142 4.06 16.27 -3.89
N LEU A 143 2.92 15.56 -3.97
CA LEU A 143 1.97 15.46 -2.86
C LEU A 143 2.61 14.84 -1.62
N LYS A 144 3.35 13.74 -1.77
CA LYS A 144 4.07 13.10 -0.65
C LYS A 144 5.08 14.04 0.01
N THR A 145 5.68 14.96 -0.76
CA THR A 145 6.69 15.90 -0.26
C THR A 145 6.05 17.10 0.44
N HIS A 146 4.98 17.66 -0.13
CA HIS A 146 4.40 18.94 0.33
C HIS A 146 3.16 18.77 1.22
N HIS A 147 2.49 17.62 1.12
CA HIS A 147 1.29 17.25 1.89
C HIS A 147 1.40 15.82 2.39
N PRO A 148 2.44 15.49 3.20
CA PRO A 148 2.76 14.12 3.55
C PRO A 148 1.67 13.42 4.35
N ALA A 149 1.00 14.11 5.28
CA ALA A 149 -0.05 13.53 6.11
C ALA A 149 -1.29 13.18 5.27
N GLU A 150 -1.76 14.11 4.44
CA GLU A 150 -2.92 13.92 3.56
C GLU A 150 -2.64 12.84 2.50
N PHE A 151 -1.41 12.83 1.95
CA PHE A 151 -0.99 11.80 1.00
C PHE A 151 -1.02 10.42 1.65
N MET A 152 -0.44 10.26 2.84
CA MET A 152 -0.41 8.98 3.54
C MET A 152 -1.81 8.54 3.99
N ALA A 153 -2.65 9.45 4.46
CA ALA A 153 -4.05 9.17 4.78
C ALA A 153 -4.83 8.66 3.56
N ALA A 154 -4.65 9.30 2.39
CA ALA A 154 -5.27 8.87 1.13
C ALA A 154 -4.77 7.49 0.67
N VAL A 155 -3.46 7.23 0.76
CA VAL A 155 -2.87 5.92 0.40
C VAL A 155 -3.37 4.83 1.33
N MET A 156 -3.40 5.05 2.65
CA MET A 156 -3.96 4.09 3.60
C MET A 156 -5.46 3.85 3.36
N SER A 157 -6.22 4.89 3.01
CA SER A 157 -7.64 4.76 2.69
C SER A 157 -7.90 3.95 1.42
N SER A 158 -7.03 4.06 0.41
CA SER A 158 -7.15 3.27 -0.83
C SER A 158 -6.89 1.78 -0.65
N GLU A 159 -6.23 1.39 0.43
CA GLU A 159 -5.89 0.01 0.77
C GLU A 159 -6.52 -0.43 2.11
N ILE A 160 -7.67 0.18 2.47
CA ILE A 160 -8.29 0.04 3.79
C ILE A 160 -8.62 -1.41 4.16
N ASP A 161 -8.92 -2.24 3.16
CA ASP A 161 -9.22 -3.67 3.32
C ASP A 161 -7.97 -4.55 3.36
N ASN A 162 -6.76 -3.98 3.15
CA ASN A 162 -5.52 -4.74 3.08
C ASN A 162 -4.62 -4.45 4.28
N THR A 163 -4.80 -5.26 5.33
CA THR A 163 -4.07 -5.09 6.60
C THR A 163 -2.55 -5.06 6.43
N ASP A 164 -1.96 -5.92 5.58
CA ASP A 164 -0.50 -5.99 5.43
C ASP A 164 0.06 -4.70 4.78
N LYS A 165 -0.66 -4.17 3.80
CA LYS A 165 -0.29 -2.87 3.21
C LYS A 165 -0.48 -1.73 4.20
N LEU A 166 -1.55 -1.73 4.99
CA LEU A 166 -1.77 -0.72 6.02
C LEU A 166 -0.62 -0.69 7.03
N LEU A 167 -0.11 -1.86 7.46
CA LEU A 167 1.07 -1.94 8.32
C LEU A 167 2.28 -1.30 7.67
N THR A 168 2.55 -1.64 6.41
CA THR A 168 3.67 -1.07 5.64
C THR A 168 3.56 0.45 5.54
N PHE A 169 2.37 0.98 5.25
CA PHE A 169 2.15 2.43 5.11
C PHE A 169 2.19 3.17 6.44
N ARG A 170 1.72 2.55 7.53
CA ARG A 170 1.85 3.11 8.87
C ARG A 170 3.31 3.23 9.29
N ASP A 171 4.13 2.21 9.00
CA ASP A 171 5.56 2.25 9.28
C ASP A 171 6.28 3.30 8.42
N GLU A 172 5.87 3.46 7.16
CA GLU A 172 6.38 4.54 6.29
C GLU A 172 5.99 5.92 6.84
N ALA A 173 4.73 6.12 7.24
CA ALA A 173 4.27 7.37 7.86
C ALA A 173 5.11 7.70 9.10
N ARG A 174 5.36 6.71 9.97
CA ARG A 174 6.22 6.87 11.15
C ARG A 174 7.65 7.24 10.79
N ARG A 175 8.25 6.62 9.74
CA ARG A 175 9.59 7.00 9.24
C ARG A 175 9.65 8.42 8.70
N MET A 176 8.54 8.91 8.16
CA MET A 176 8.39 10.29 7.70
C MET A 176 8.16 11.28 8.86
N GLY A 177 8.11 10.82 10.11
CA GLY A 177 7.84 11.66 11.28
C GLY A 177 6.37 12.01 11.47
N LEU A 178 5.44 11.31 10.79
CA LEU A 178 4.02 11.52 10.93
C LEU A 178 3.46 10.69 12.09
N THR A 179 2.52 11.27 12.83
CA THR A 179 1.76 10.59 13.87
C THR A 179 0.49 10.00 13.27
N VAL A 180 0.27 8.70 13.48
CA VAL A 180 -1.01 8.03 13.21
C VAL A 180 -1.67 7.78 14.55
N GLN A 181 -2.79 8.45 14.78
CA GLN A 181 -3.57 8.37 16.02
C GLN A 181 -4.22 6.98 16.17
N ALA A 182 -4.61 6.64 17.38
CA ALA A 182 -5.45 5.49 17.65
C ALA A 182 -6.85 5.66 17.02
N PRO A 183 -7.58 4.57 16.73
CA PRO A 183 -8.97 4.67 16.33
C PRO A 183 -9.81 5.38 17.41
N SER A 184 -10.78 6.20 16.99
CA SER A 184 -11.68 6.91 17.90
C SER A 184 -13.08 6.95 17.33
N ILE A 185 -14.09 6.60 18.14
CA ILE A 185 -15.49 6.77 17.77
C ILE A 185 -15.91 8.24 17.78
N GLN A 186 -15.17 9.10 18.50
CA GLN A 186 -15.50 10.52 18.65
C GLN A 186 -15.02 11.36 17.47
N SER A 187 -13.88 11.01 16.85
CA SER A 187 -13.26 11.80 15.79
C SER A 187 -13.06 11.04 14.48
N GLY A 188 -13.01 9.70 14.51
CA GLY A 188 -12.74 8.85 13.35
C GLY A 188 -13.80 8.96 12.27
N GLN A 189 -13.40 8.75 11.02
CA GLN A 189 -14.26 8.61 9.84
C GLN A 189 -14.12 7.19 9.29
N TYR A 190 -14.85 6.86 8.24
CA TYR A 190 -14.65 5.58 7.54
C TYR A 190 -13.22 5.46 7.01
N ALA A 191 -12.77 6.46 6.26
CA ALA A 191 -11.43 6.57 5.73
C ALA A 191 -10.46 7.22 6.75
N PHE A 192 -9.15 7.02 6.54
CA PHE A 192 -8.14 7.82 7.22
C PHE A 192 -8.29 9.29 6.83
N SER A 193 -8.11 10.19 7.78
CA SER A 193 -8.21 11.64 7.58
C SER A 193 -7.09 12.36 8.33
N VAL A 194 -6.94 13.66 8.13
CA VAL A 194 -5.95 14.48 8.83
C VAL A 194 -6.68 15.48 9.70
N ASP A 195 -6.23 15.70 10.93
CA ASP A 195 -6.75 16.70 11.83
C ASP A 195 -6.09 18.07 11.60
N ASP A 196 -6.54 19.08 12.34
CA ASP A 196 -6.03 20.45 12.23
C ASP A 196 -4.56 20.60 12.69
N GLU A 197 -4.04 19.61 13.44
CA GLU A 197 -2.64 19.54 13.90
C GLU A 197 -1.73 18.77 12.93
N GLY A 198 -2.28 18.29 11.82
CA GLY A 198 -1.54 17.54 10.79
C GLY A 198 -1.28 16.08 11.17
N GLN A 199 -2.00 15.54 12.15
CA GLN A 199 -1.90 14.13 12.53
C GLN A 199 -2.92 13.28 11.75
N ILE A 200 -2.56 12.05 11.43
CA ILE A 200 -3.42 11.13 10.70
C ILE A 200 -4.37 10.44 11.67
N ARG A 201 -5.67 10.70 11.54
CA ARG A 201 -6.73 9.97 12.26
C ARG A 201 -6.95 8.59 11.65
N TYR A 202 -7.05 7.58 12.50
CA TYR A 202 -7.27 6.20 12.07
C TYR A 202 -8.65 6.03 11.43
N GLY A 203 -8.68 5.42 10.23
CA GLY A 203 -9.92 5.11 9.54
C GLY A 203 -10.65 3.94 10.20
N LEU A 204 -11.89 4.16 10.66
CA LEU A 204 -12.70 3.12 11.32
C LEU A 204 -12.95 1.92 10.38
N GLY A 205 -12.97 2.14 9.07
CA GLY A 205 -13.10 1.09 8.07
C GLY A 205 -11.95 0.08 8.06
N ALA A 206 -10.78 0.44 8.62
CA ALA A 206 -9.65 -0.47 8.76
C ALA A 206 -9.75 -1.42 9.97
N ILE A 207 -10.77 -1.23 10.85
CA ILE A 207 -11.01 -2.13 11.97
C ILE A 207 -11.67 -3.40 11.45
N LYS A 208 -11.03 -4.54 11.66
CA LYS A 208 -11.53 -5.85 11.20
C LYS A 208 -12.88 -6.18 11.82
N GLY A 209 -13.83 -6.54 10.99
CA GLY A 209 -15.18 -6.87 11.43
C GLY A 209 -16.13 -5.67 11.56
N LEU A 210 -15.64 -4.45 11.27
CA LEU A 210 -16.42 -3.23 11.26
C LEU A 210 -16.62 -2.77 9.81
N GLY A 211 -17.77 -3.12 9.22
CA GLY A 211 -18.12 -2.74 7.85
C GLY A 211 -18.71 -1.33 7.75
N GLU A 212 -19.02 -0.91 6.52
CA GLU A 212 -19.56 0.42 6.22
C GLU A 212 -20.90 0.70 6.93
N GLY A 213 -21.79 -0.32 7.05
CA GLY A 213 -23.08 -0.17 7.69
C GLY A 213 -23.00 0.27 9.16
N PRO A 214 -22.26 -0.45 10.02
CA PRO A 214 -22.01 -0.02 11.41
C PRO A 214 -21.40 1.37 11.51
N ILE A 215 -20.38 1.66 10.68
CA ILE A 215 -19.70 2.97 10.72
C ILE A 215 -20.66 4.10 10.33
N SER A 216 -21.45 3.93 9.28
CA SER A 216 -22.45 4.93 8.87
C SER A 216 -23.46 5.21 10.00
N SER A 217 -23.90 4.17 10.75
CA SER A 217 -24.79 4.33 11.89
C SER A 217 -24.13 5.10 13.04
N LEU A 218 -22.85 4.79 13.33
CA LEU A 218 -22.05 5.51 14.34
C LEU A 218 -21.89 7.00 13.98
N LEU A 219 -21.51 7.29 12.72
CA LEU A 219 -21.32 8.66 12.25
C LEU A 219 -22.63 9.48 12.29
N ALA A 220 -23.75 8.85 11.93
CA ALA A 220 -25.07 9.48 11.99
C ALA A 220 -25.46 9.79 13.45
N ALA A 221 -25.30 8.83 14.36
CA ALA A 221 -25.60 9.05 15.77
C ALA A 221 -24.70 10.11 16.41
N ARG A 222 -23.42 10.15 16.03
CA ARG A 222 -22.46 11.15 16.53
C ARG A 222 -22.80 12.57 16.11
N SER A 223 -23.57 12.78 15.04
CA SER A 223 -23.98 14.15 14.63
C SER A 223 -24.81 14.87 15.69
N ASP A 224 -25.46 14.13 16.57
CA ASP A 224 -26.27 14.66 17.68
C ASP A 224 -25.44 14.92 18.95
N GLY A 225 -24.12 14.79 18.86
CA GLY A 225 -23.15 15.00 19.94
C GLY A 225 -22.24 13.80 20.19
N PRO A 226 -21.17 14.00 20.97
CA PRO A 226 -20.23 12.93 21.30
C PRO A 226 -20.92 11.83 22.12
N PHE A 227 -20.37 10.61 22.04
CA PHE A 227 -20.82 9.50 22.87
C PHE A 227 -20.26 9.64 24.29
N THR A 228 -21.12 9.49 25.29
CA THR A 228 -20.76 9.63 26.72
C THR A 228 -20.45 8.29 27.39
N SER A 229 -20.98 7.20 26.87
CA SER A 229 -20.79 5.85 27.41
C SER A 229 -21.03 4.78 26.33
N LEU A 230 -20.70 3.51 26.64
CA LEU A 230 -21.07 2.36 25.79
C LEU A 230 -22.61 2.21 25.73
N PHE A 231 -23.31 2.50 26.82
CA PHE A 231 -24.77 2.44 26.88
C PHE A 231 -25.40 3.51 25.98
N ASP A 232 -24.89 4.75 26.01
CA ASP A 232 -25.32 5.85 25.13
C ASP A 232 -25.06 5.48 23.65
N LEU A 233 -23.90 4.92 23.34
CA LEU A 233 -23.57 4.45 22.00
C LEU A 233 -24.58 3.39 21.53
N CYS A 234 -24.86 2.38 22.33
CA CYS A 234 -25.83 1.33 21.98
C CYS A 234 -27.24 1.88 21.81
N ALA A 235 -27.68 2.81 22.67
CA ALA A 235 -29.03 3.40 22.63
C ALA A 235 -29.23 4.29 21.37
N ARG A 236 -28.19 4.99 20.92
CA ARG A 236 -28.25 5.93 19.77
C ARG A 236 -28.00 5.30 18.43
N THR A 237 -27.46 4.08 18.38
CA THR A 237 -27.12 3.41 17.11
C THR A 237 -28.17 2.36 16.72
N ASP A 238 -28.27 2.04 15.41
CA ASP A 238 -29.16 0.97 14.92
C ASP A 238 -28.59 -0.42 15.33
N PRO A 239 -29.25 -1.18 16.24
CA PRO A 239 -28.73 -2.46 16.72
C PRO A 239 -28.61 -3.54 15.62
N ARG A 240 -29.36 -3.39 14.51
CA ARG A 240 -29.25 -4.29 13.34
C ARG A 240 -27.97 -4.05 12.55
N LYS A 241 -27.38 -2.85 12.66
CA LYS A 241 -26.13 -2.48 12.00
C LYS A 241 -24.96 -2.60 12.97
N VAL A 242 -25.04 -1.96 14.13
CA VAL A 242 -24.02 -1.98 15.18
C VAL A 242 -24.30 -3.15 16.11
N ASN A 243 -24.03 -4.35 15.63
CA ASN A 243 -24.24 -5.58 16.37
C ASN A 243 -23.11 -5.86 17.39
N ARG A 244 -23.28 -6.89 18.22
CA ARG A 244 -22.28 -7.32 19.23
C ARG A 244 -20.87 -7.41 18.67
N ARG A 245 -20.68 -8.04 17.49
CA ARG A 245 -19.37 -8.22 16.88
C ARG A 245 -18.71 -6.88 16.52
N ALA A 246 -19.49 -5.91 16.04
CA ALA A 246 -19.00 -4.57 15.73
C ALA A 246 -18.58 -3.84 17.03
N LEU A 247 -19.36 -3.95 18.11
CA LEU A 247 -19.04 -3.36 19.42
C LEU A 247 -17.79 -3.99 20.02
N GLU A 248 -17.64 -5.32 19.97
CA GLU A 248 -16.42 -6.01 20.40
C GLU A 248 -15.18 -5.54 19.61
N ALA A 249 -15.31 -5.36 18.31
CA ALA A 249 -14.22 -4.86 17.47
C ALA A 249 -13.82 -3.42 17.84
N LEU A 250 -14.79 -2.55 18.12
CA LEU A 250 -14.55 -1.18 18.60
C LEU A 250 -13.86 -1.16 19.97
N ILE A 251 -14.29 -2.00 20.91
CA ILE A 251 -13.66 -2.12 22.23
C ILE A 251 -12.22 -2.62 22.09
N LYS A 252 -12.03 -3.74 21.38
CA LYS A 252 -10.71 -4.37 21.20
C LYS A 252 -9.70 -3.49 20.47
N SER A 253 -10.17 -2.68 19.53
CA SER A 253 -9.31 -1.75 18.77
C SER A 253 -8.90 -0.50 19.55
N GLY A 254 -9.52 -0.24 20.70
CA GLY A 254 -9.32 0.98 21.49
C GLY A 254 -10.11 2.18 20.97
N ALA A 255 -11.05 1.98 20.03
CA ALA A 255 -11.86 3.06 19.49
C ALA A 255 -12.78 3.75 20.54
N LEU A 256 -12.99 3.11 21.70
CA LEU A 256 -13.76 3.64 22.81
C LEU A 256 -12.91 4.14 23.99
N ASP A 257 -11.58 4.14 23.89
CA ASP A 257 -10.71 4.52 25.01
C ASP A 257 -10.95 5.96 25.49
N GLU A 258 -11.38 6.85 24.60
CA GLU A 258 -11.76 8.24 24.94
C GLU A 258 -12.98 8.34 25.89
N LEU A 259 -13.74 7.26 26.10
CA LEU A 259 -14.79 7.20 27.11
C LEU A 259 -14.24 7.14 28.54
N GLY A 260 -12.92 6.98 28.73
CA GLY A 260 -12.26 6.94 30.03
C GLY A 260 -12.56 5.68 30.87
N VAL A 261 -12.98 4.60 30.20
CA VAL A 261 -13.29 3.30 30.79
C VAL A 261 -12.41 2.23 30.18
N GLU A 262 -11.86 1.37 30.99
CA GLU A 262 -10.95 0.31 30.58
C GLU A 262 -11.65 -0.71 29.67
N ARG A 263 -10.96 -1.18 28.62
CA ARG A 263 -11.53 -2.07 27.59
C ARG A 263 -12.12 -3.37 28.16
N TRP A 264 -11.53 -3.93 29.22
CA TRP A 264 -12.09 -5.13 29.89
C TRP A 264 -13.40 -4.86 30.67
N VAL A 265 -13.57 -3.65 31.19
CA VAL A 265 -14.83 -3.22 31.83
C VAL A 265 -15.90 -3.00 30.75
N LEU A 266 -15.55 -2.31 29.63
CA LEU A 266 -16.45 -2.14 28.51
C LEU A 266 -16.92 -3.49 27.94
N LEU A 267 -16.01 -4.46 27.83
CA LEU A 267 -16.36 -5.80 27.34
C LEU A 267 -17.25 -6.58 28.30
N ALA A 268 -17.04 -6.42 29.59
CA ALA A 268 -17.89 -7.03 30.62
C ALA A 268 -19.31 -6.43 30.65
N ALA A 269 -19.42 -5.11 30.42
CA ALA A 269 -20.71 -4.39 30.41
C ALA A 269 -21.46 -4.54 29.05
N LEU A 270 -20.85 -5.14 28.04
CA LEU A 270 -21.38 -5.15 26.68
C LEU A 270 -22.77 -5.76 26.54
N ASP A 271 -23.02 -6.90 27.24
CA ASP A 271 -24.31 -7.58 27.17
C ASP A 271 -25.45 -6.74 27.80
N ASP A 272 -25.14 -6.03 28.86
CA ASP A 272 -26.13 -5.20 29.58
C ASP A 272 -26.37 -3.90 28.80
N ALA A 273 -25.34 -3.33 28.13
CA ALA A 273 -25.52 -2.20 27.24
C ALA A 273 -26.42 -2.54 26.04
N ILE A 274 -26.25 -3.73 25.45
CA ILE A 274 -27.09 -4.18 24.31
C ILE A 274 -28.55 -4.39 24.80
N LYS A 275 -28.78 -5.11 25.92
CA LYS A 275 -30.10 -5.35 26.46
C LYS A 275 -30.80 -4.04 26.83
N GLY A 276 -30.07 -3.10 27.45
CA GLY A 276 -30.62 -1.79 27.81
C GLY A 276 -31.09 -1.04 26.56
N ALA A 277 -30.31 -1.04 25.48
CA ALA A 277 -30.70 -0.42 24.22
C ALA A 277 -31.93 -1.09 23.59
N GLU A 278 -32.03 -2.42 23.62
CA GLU A 278 -33.19 -3.17 23.12
C GLU A 278 -34.44 -2.83 23.91
N GLN A 279 -34.33 -2.70 25.24
CA GLN A 279 -35.46 -2.33 26.12
C GLN A 279 -35.96 -0.91 25.81
N VAL A 280 -35.03 0.07 25.65
CA VAL A 280 -35.38 1.45 25.27
C VAL A 280 -36.10 1.48 23.93
N ALA A 281 -35.56 0.78 22.93
CA ALA A 281 -36.17 0.69 21.59
C ALA A 281 -37.58 0.06 21.65
N SER A 282 -37.78 -0.98 22.49
CA SER A 282 -39.08 -1.63 22.69
C SER A 282 -40.09 -0.69 23.35
N ASN A 283 -39.67 0.06 24.37
CA ASN A 283 -40.52 1.02 25.10
C ASN A 283 -40.96 2.17 24.15
N THR A 284 -40.04 2.71 23.39
CA THR A 284 -40.34 3.75 22.40
C THR A 284 -41.31 3.26 21.32
N ALA A 285 -41.12 2.02 20.81
CA ALA A 285 -42.03 1.43 19.82
C ALA A 285 -43.45 1.14 20.41
N ALA A 286 -43.56 0.90 21.70
CA ALA A 286 -44.83 0.71 22.40
C ALA A 286 -45.54 2.03 22.77
N GLY A 287 -44.94 3.19 22.46
CA GLY A 287 -45.48 4.51 22.79
C GLY A 287 -45.48 4.80 24.31
N ILE A 288 -44.69 4.06 25.05
CA ILE A 288 -44.47 4.32 26.49
C ILE A 288 -43.39 5.39 26.53
N ASP A 289 -43.82 6.68 26.54
CA ASP A 289 -42.93 7.79 26.82
C ASP A 289 -42.31 7.55 28.20
N ASP A 290 -40.99 7.49 28.24
CA ASP A 290 -40.27 7.17 29.49
C ASP A 290 -40.35 8.34 30.45
N LEU A 291 -41.39 8.31 31.27
CA LEU A 291 -41.59 9.27 32.37
C LEU A 291 -40.42 9.26 33.37
N PHE A 292 -39.55 8.25 33.30
CA PHE A 292 -38.37 8.05 34.15
C PHE A 292 -37.04 8.44 33.44
N GLY A 293 -36.99 8.56 32.13
CA GLY A 293 -35.77 8.97 31.35
C GLY A 293 -35.37 10.40 31.67
N GLU A 294 -36.34 11.31 31.84
CA GLU A 294 -36.06 12.70 32.25
C GLU A 294 -35.56 12.80 33.69
N VAL A 295 -35.99 11.89 34.55
CA VAL A 295 -35.61 11.89 36.01
C VAL A 295 -34.18 11.37 36.19
N MET A 296 -33.69 10.44 35.34
CA MET A 296 -32.32 9.96 35.41
C MET A 296 -31.32 10.92 34.73
N ALA A 297 -31.75 11.76 33.80
CA ALA A 297 -30.89 12.73 33.13
C ALA A 297 -30.59 14.00 33.95
N THR A 298 -31.31 14.25 35.04
CA THR A 298 -31.22 15.49 35.86
C THR A 298 -30.66 15.32 37.26
N SER A 299 -30.28 14.09 37.69
CA SER A 299 -29.63 13.90 38.99
C SER A 299 -28.11 14.00 38.82
N ASP A 300 -27.47 14.96 39.50
CA ASP A 300 -26.02 15.06 39.72
C ASP A 300 -25.43 13.81 40.45
N ASP A 301 -26.25 12.87 40.83
CA ASP A 301 -25.95 11.56 41.42
C ASP A 301 -26.19 10.41 40.44
N ALA A 302 -25.93 10.57 39.15
CA ALA A 302 -25.99 9.46 38.18
C ALA A 302 -24.96 8.40 38.60
N GLU A 303 -25.43 7.25 39.12
CA GLU A 303 -24.59 6.09 39.41
C GLU A 303 -23.75 5.75 38.19
N ASP A 304 -22.43 5.49 38.39
CA ASP A 304 -21.55 5.02 37.35
C ASP A 304 -22.16 3.82 36.60
N PRO A 305 -22.52 3.91 35.33
CA PRO A 305 -23.19 2.83 34.60
C PRO A 305 -22.36 1.54 34.52
N TYR A 306 -21.09 1.62 34.88
CA TYR A 306 -20.18 0.49 34.93
C TYR A 306 -19.90 -0.04 36.31
N HIS A 307 -20.57 0.44 37.34
CA HIS A 307 -20.29 0.13 38.74
C HIS A 307 -20.28 -1.39 39.02
N GLU A 308 -21.20 -2.17 38.43
CA GLU A 308 -21.27 -3.63 38.59
C GLU A 308 -20.12 -4.34 37.85
N HIS A 309 -19.55 -3.70 36.83
CA HIS A 309 -18.52 -4.27 35.96
C HIS A 309 -17.11 -3.83 36.34
N ARG A 310 -16.93 -2.85 37.24
CA ARG A 310 -15.61 -2.36 37.68
C ARG A 310 -14.73 -3.44 38.29
N GLY A 311 -15.33 -4.51 38.81
CA GLY A 311 -14.65 -5.70 39.34
C GLY A 311 -14.16 -6.69 38.27
N ALA A 312 -14.35 -6.41 36.96
CA ALA A 312 -13.91 -7.28 35.89
C ALA A 312 -12.40 -7.44 35.91
N ARG A 313 -11.92 -8.64 35.56
CA ARG A 313 -10.50 -8.96 35.56
C ARG A 313 -9.75 -8.09 34.55
N ALA A 314 -8.79 -7.32 35.03
CA ALA A 314 -7.91 -6.50 34.19
C ALA A 314 -7.13 -7.36 33.16
N TRP A 315 -7.03 -6.89 31.99
CA TRP A 315 -6.19 -7.54 30.96
C TRP A 315 -4.72 -7.35 31.25
N SER A 316 -3.94 -8.39 31.04
CA SER A 316 -2.49 -8.28 30.93
C SER A 316 -2.12 -7.50 29.67
N LEU A 317 -0.90 -6.97 29.62
CA LEU A 317 -0.37 -6.33 28.39
C LEU A 317 -0.50 -7.26 27.18
N THR A 318 -0.22 -8.55 27.34
CA THR A 318 -0.34 -9.56 26.28
C THR A 318 -1.78 -9.68 25.77
N GLU A 319 -2.77 -9.68 26.65
CA GLU A 319 -4.19 -9.75 26.27
C GLU A 319 -4.63 -8.48 25.54
N LEU A 320 -4.20 -7.32 26.03
CA LEU A 320 -4.46 -6.03 25.38
C LEU A 320 -3.90 -6.00 23.95
N LEU A 321 -2.63 -6.36 23.79
CA LEU A 321 -1.95 -6.38 22.49
C LEU A 321 -2.55 -7.44 21.53
N ASN A 322 -2.98 -8.59 22.07
CA ASN A 322 -3.67 -9.59 21.25
C ASN A 322 -5.03 -9.10 20.77
N ALA A 323 -5.78 -8.36 21.58
CA ALA A 323 -7.04 -7.74 21.18
C ALA A 323 -6.83 -6.71 20.06
N GLU A 324 -5.79 -5.88 20.14
CA GLU A 324 -5.41 -4.96 19.08
C GLU A 324 -5.00 -5.71 17.80
N LYS A 325 -4.15 -6.74 17.90
CA LYS A 325 -3.74 -7.55 16.73
C LYS A 325 -4.93 -8.22 16.06
N GLU A 326 -5.89 -8.72 16.83
CA GLU A 326 -7.12 -9.32 16.30
C GLU A 326 -7.95 -8.30 15.51
N SER A 327 -8.15 -7.10 16.06
CA SER A 327 -9.03 -6.07 15.49
C SER A 327 -8.35 -5.15 14.47
N LEU A 328 -7.06 -4.84 14.64
CA LEU A 328 -6.30 -3.92 13.78
C LEU A 328 -5.25 -4.62 12.89
N GLY A 329 -4.95 -5.88 13.21
CA GLY A 329 -3.86 -6.61 12.57
C GLY A 329 -2.46 -6.24 13.09
N SER A 330 -2.36 -5.32 14.03
CA SER A 330 -1.10 -4.85 14.59
C SER A 330 -1.23 -4.43 16.05
N PHE A 331 -0.12 -4.30 16.70
CA PHE A 331 -0.03 -3.72 18.03
C PHE A 331 -0.06 -2.18 17.95
N LEU A 332 -0.79 -1.54 18.84
CA LEU A 332 -0.92 -0.08 18.90
C LEU A 332 -0.36 0.47 20.21
N SER A 333 -0.76 -0.11 21.35
CA SER A 333 -0.41 0.37 22.69
C SER A 333 0.97 -0.01 23.19
N GLY A 334 1.70 -0.87 22.45
CA GLY A 334 3.04 -1.34 22.81
C GLY A 334 3.49 -2.49 21.92
N HIS A 335 4.54 -3.19 22.32
CA HIS A 335 5.03 -4.36 21.61
C HIS A 335 5.20 -5.55 22.58
N PRO A 336 4.86 -6.80 22.20
CA PRO A 336 4.97 -7.97 23.09
C PRO A 336 6.39 -8.19 23.64
N MET A 337 7.42 -7.77 22.90
CA MET A 337 8.81 -7.87 23.31
C MET A 337 9.16 -6.95 24.49
N GLU A 338 8.36 -5.92 24.78
CA GLU A 338 8.60 -5.01 25.91
C GLU A 338 8.58 -5.75 27.24
N ALA A 339 7.71 -6.75 27.38
CA ALA A 339 7.65 -7.58 28.59
C ALA A 339 8.94 -8.38 28.81
N TYR A 340 9.72 -8.65 27.79
CA TYR A 340 10.94 -9.45 27.81
C TYR A 340 12.21 -8.62 27.58
N GLU A 341 12.10 -7.31 27.47
CA GLU A 341 13.21 -6.44 27.05
C GLU A 341 14.46 -6.60 27.92
N ALA A 342 14.27 -6.65 29.24
CA ALA A 342 15.37 -6.80 30.22
C ALA A 342 16.13 -8.14 30.09
N GLU A 343 15.43 -9.21 29.69
CA GLU A 343 16.00 -10.55 29.46
C GLU A 343 16.67 -10.60 28.10
N VAL A 344 15.99 -10.14 27.07
CA VAL A 344 16.45 -10.17 25.67
C VAL A 344 17.74 -9.37 25.50
N ARG A 345 17.87 -8.20 26.13
CA ARG A 345 19.08 -7.38 26.05
C ARG A 345 20.35 -8.07 26.58
N LYS A 346 20.22 -9.08 27.41
CA LYS A 346 21.37 -9.89 27.88
C LYS A 346 21.96 -10.75 26.78
N PHE A 347 21.15 -11.20 25.81
CA PHE A 347 21.55 -12.13 24.75
C PHE A 347 21.65 -11.42 23.39
N ALA A 348 20.75 -10.49 23.10
CA ALA A 348 20.68 -9.69 21.88
C ALA A 348 20.70 -8.17 22.24
N PRO A 349 21.87 -7.61 22.48
CA PRO A 349 21.99 -6.23 22.95
C PRO A 349 21.63 -5.18 21.89
N ARG A 350 21.67 -5.56 20.60
CA ARG A 350 21.32 -4.68 19.48
C ARG A 350 19.90 -4.91 19.03
N ARG A 351 19.20 -3.83 18.72
CA ARG A 351 17.88 -3.86 18.10
C ARG A 351 18.00 -4.10 16.58
N ILE A 352 16.95 -4.64 15.98
CA ILE A 352 16.89 -4.94 14.53
C ILE A 352 17.25 -3.71 13.69
N ARG A 353 16.74 -2.52 14.05
CA ARG A 353 17.06 -1.26 13.35
C ARG A 353 18.54 -0.85 13.40
N GLU A 354 19.31 -1.40 14.33
CA GLU A 354 20.73 -1.07 14.54
C GLU A 354 21.67 -2.03 13.82
N LEU A 355 21.11 -3.05 13.16
CA LEU A 355 21.88 -4.04 12.43
C LEU A 355 22.50 -3.43 11.18
N GLN A 356 23.70 -3.84 10.86
CA GLN A 356 24.42 -3.44 9.66
C GLN A 356 24.64 -4.65 8.76
N ALA A 357 24.57 -4.45 7.45
CA ALA A 357 24.84 -5.50 6.47
C ALA A 357 26.26 -6.09 6.67
N ASN A 358 26.39 -7.38 6.40
CA ASN A 358 27.64 -8.16 6.49
C ASN A 358 28.25 -8.33 7.88
N ASN A 359 27.53 -8.01 8.96
CA ASN A 359 27.97 -8.23 10.34
C ASN A 359 27.23 -9.44 10.93
N GLN A 360 27.96 -10.28 11.70
CA GLN A 360 27.30 -11.27 12.56
C GLN A 360 26.66 -10.58 13.75
N ALA A 361 25.40 -10.92 14.02
CA ALA A 361 24.66 -10.40 15.15
C ALA A 361 23.73 -11.49 15.73
N VAL A 362 23.53 -11.41 17.05
CA VAL A 362 22.46 -12.14 17.71
C VAL A 362 21.20 -11.28 17.65
N VAL A 363 20.13 -11.83 17.14
CA VAL A 363 18.84 -11.16 16.97
C VAL A 363 17.79 -11.88 17.80
N ALA A 364 16.96 -11.14 18.49
CA ALA A 364 15.76 -11.64 19.15
C ALA A 364 14.55 -10.83 18.69
N GLY A 365 13.45 -11.49 18.45
CA GLY A 365 12.21 -10.87 17.99
C GLY A 365 11.04 -11.82 18.07
N LEU A 366 9.84 -11.23 18.04
CA LEU A 366 8.60 -11.98 17.87
C LEU A 366 8.55 -12.54 16.45
N ILE A 367 8.24 -13.81 16.29
CA ILE A 367 8.00 -14.41 14.98
C ILE A 367 6.61 -13.99 14.50
N LEU A 368 6.57 -13.14 13.48
CA LEU A 368 5.31 -12.69 12.88
C LEU A 368 4.80 -13.67 11.82
N ASP A 369 5.70 -14.26 11.03
CA ASP A 369 5.38 -15.17 9.94
C ASP A 369 6.46 -16.24 9.76
N ILE A 370 6.04 -17.42 9.29
CA ILE A 370 6.91 -18.54 8.95
C ILE A 370 6.51 -19.07 7.57
N ARG A 371 7.37 -18.89 6.58
CA ARG A 371 7.19 -19.43 5.23
C ARG A 371 8.16 -20.54 4.96
N THR A 372 7.69 -21.68 4.46
CA THR A 372 8.55 -22.78 4.05
C THR A 372 8.72 -22.79 2.53
N ILE A 373 9.96 -22.72 2.05
CA ILE A 373 10.32 -22.74 0.64
C ILE A 373 11.10 -24.03 0.36
N LYS A 374 10.69 -24.78 -0.67
CA LYS A 374 11.46 -25.94 -1.14
C LYS A 374 12.60 -25.44 -2.02
N THR A 375 13.84 -25.72 -1.61
CA THR A 375 15.04 -25.43 -2.39
C THR A 375 15.69 -26.73 -2.88
N GLN A 376 16.65 -26.60 -3.80
CA GLN A 376 17.44 -27.77 -4.27
C GLN A 376 18.23 -28.44 -3.16
N ARG A 377 18.49 -27.77 -2.04
CA ARG A 377 19.24 -28.26 -0.87
C ARG A 377 18.34 -28.79 0.26
N GLY A 378 17.01 -28.74 0.08
CA GLY A 378 16.04 -29.15 1.09
C GLY A 378 15.05 -28.05 1.44
N PRO A 379 14.14 -28.28 2.40
CA PRO A 379 13.22 -27.25 2.89
C PRO A 379 13.98 -26.17 3.65
N MET A 380 13.65 -24.91 3.38
CA MET A 380 14.18 -23.72 4.03
C MET A 380 13.01 -22.96 4.65
N ALA A 381 13.11 -22.59 5.92
CA ALA A 381 12.14 -21.71 6.56
C ALA A 381 12.62 -20.26 6.46
N VAL A 382 11.72 -19.36 6.11
CA VAL A 382 11.92 -17.91 6.19
C VAL A 382 11.04 -17.41 7.32
N LEU A 383 11.67 -16.83 8.33
CA LEU A 383 11.03 -16.27 9.52
C LEU A 383 11.02 -14.75 9.38
N THR A 384 9.88 -14.11 9.62
CA THR A 384 9.81 -12.67 9.83
C THR A 384 9.86 -12.38 11.32
N LEU A 385 10.94 -11.75 11.77
CA LEU A 385 11.16 -11.37 13.18
C LEU A 385 10.89 -9.89 13.36
N ASP A 386 10.23 -9.52 14.48
CA ASP A 386 9.94 -8.15 14.88
C ASP A 386 10.33 -7.94 16.35
N ASP A 387 11.10 -6.90 16.64
CA ASP A 387 11.50 -6.52 18.01
C ASP A 387 10.87 -5.19 18.48
N GLY A 388 9.89 -4.66 17.75
CA GLY A 388 9.27 -3.35 17.96
C GLY A 388 10.08 -2.17 17.45
N SER A 389 11.36 -2.35 17.09
CA SER A 389 12.18 -1.32 16.44
C SER A 389 12.20 -1.45 14.92
N GLY A 390 11.94 -2.64 14.40
CA GLY A 390 11.94 -2.99 13.00
C GLY A 390 11.71 -4.47 12.77
N GLN A 391 11.64 -4.84 11.51
CA GLN A 391 11.46 -6.24 11.08
C GLN A 391 12.64 -6.71 10.24
N ILE A 392 12.97 -8.00 10.34
CA ILE A 392 14.00 -8.67 9.55
C ILE A 392 13.55 -10.07 9.13
N GLU A 393 13.86 -10.44 7.91
CA GLU A 393 13.71 -11.83 7.46
C GLU A 393 14.96 -12.64 7.79
N ALA A 394 14.78 -13.75 8.47
CA ALA A 394 15.83 -14.73 8.78
C ALA A 394 15.55 -16.04 8.05
N THR A 395 16.54 -16.56 7.33
CA THR A 395 16.44 -17.87 6.65
C THR A 395 17.09 -18.95 7.51
N VAL A 396 16.36 -20.05 7.72
CA VAL A 396 16.80 -21.22 8.49
C VAL A 396 16.79 -22.44 7.58
N TYR A 397 17.91 -23.17 7.54
CA TYR A 397 18.10 -24.37 6.70
C TYR A 397 17.99 -25.63 7.52
#